data_c635cd520a64cd33899d168181dae86b
#
_entry.id   c635cd520a64cd33899d168181dae86b
#
_cell.length_a   1.000
_cell.length_b   1.000
_cell.length_c   1.000
_cell.angle_alpha   90.00
_cell.angle_beta   90.00
_cell.angle_gamma   90.00
#
_symmetry.space_group_name_H-M   'P 1'
#
loop_
_entity.id
_entity.type
_entity.pdbx_description
1 polymer ?
#
loop_
_entity_poly.entity_id
_entity_poly.type
_entity_poly.pdbx_seq_one_letter_code
_entity_poly.pdbx_strand_id
1 'polypeptide(L)'
;MDATLVIDHSDNKTGAAPTWKKTFGHHPLLAFLDRPEIAGGEALAGLLRPGNAGSNTAADHIVVLEQALASLPVGWRPHPVDSGDSDAPRVLVRCDSAGATHAFADACRRAGVGFSFGHPVDARVQDAVDTLNLGHGWYPAIDTDGDIRDGAWVAEATTLVDLSSWPAGTRLILRKERPHPGAQLRFTDADGMRVTAFITDTAPGVIAGQLAGLELRHRQHARVEDRIRELKAAGLTNLPCQSFDSNAAWLEIVLAAADLVAWVQLIGFSDHPELARCEIAAFRYRVLHVAARVTRGARQLRLRIDATWRWATPIATAWHYIRTAFG
;
A
#
# COMPACT_ATOMS: atom_id res chain seq x y z
N MET A 1 -0.86 1.90 -4.01
CA MET A 1 -0.47 3.34 -3.95
C MET A 1 -1.47 4.05 -3.07
N ASP A 2 -1.03 4.98 -2.27
CA ASP A 2 -1.92 5.76 -1.38
C ASP A 2 -1.23 7.05 -0.94
N ALA A 3 -2.02 8.05 -0.52
CA ALA A 3 -1.54 9.33 -0.03
C ALA A 3 -1.73 9.45 1.48
N THR A 4 -0.84 10.18 2.14
CA THR A 4 -0.97 10.44 3.57
C THR A 4 -0.75 11.92 3.87
N LEU A 5 -1.32 12.38 4.97
CA LEU A 5 -1.03 13.73 5.46
C LEU A 5 0.16 13.70 6.43
N VAL A 6 1.09 14.62 6.21
CA VAL A 6 2.16 14.96 7.15
C VAL A 6 1.84 16.34 7.70
N ILE A 7 1.41 16.38 8.96
CA ILE A 7 0.99 17.61 9.60
C ILE A 7 2.23 18.45 9.93
N ASP A 8 2.14 19.74 9.67
CA ASP A 8 3.16 20.72 10.00
C ASP A 8 2.55 21.85 10.82
N HIS A 9 3.36 22.46 11.66
CA HIS A 9 2.96 23.56 12.52
C HIS A 9 3.72 24.88 12.18
N SER A 10 4.43 24.88 11.05
CA SER A 10 5.25 26.00 10.63
C SER A 10 4.79 26.58 9.29
N ASP A 11 4.38 27.83 9.29
CA ASP A 11 4.00 28.57 8.08
C ASP A 11 5.19 28.86 7.15
N ASN A 12 6.41 28.64 7.62
CA ASN A 12 7.64 28.99 6.90
C ASN A 12 8.16 27.83 6.02
N LYS A 13 7.53 26.67 6.04
CA LYS A 13 7.94 25.54 5.20
C LYS A 13 7.31 25.63 3.83
N THR A 14 8.15 25.63 2.80
CA THR A 14 7.70 25.67 1.42
C THR A 14 6.84 24.46 1.08
N GLY A 15 5.65 24.67 0.51
CA GLY A 15 4.70 23.63 0.16
C GLY A 15 3.78 23.20 1.30
N ALA A 16 4.03 23.62 2.54
CA ALA A 16 3.04 23.43 3.60
C ALA A 16 1.80 24.29 3.31
N ALA A 17 0.63 23.69 3.34
CA ALA A 17 -0.64 24.32 2.98
C ALA A 17 -1.82 23.68 3.74
N PRO A 18 -2.99 24.36 3.81
CA PRO A 18 -4.20 23.77 4.35
C PRO A 18 -4.59 22.50 3.61
N THR A 19 -4.88 21.44 4.36
CA THR A 19 -5.26 20.12 3.81
C THR A 19 -6.78 19.95 3.78
N TRP A 20 -7.26 18.98 3.04
CA TRP A 20 -8.69 18.64 2.98
C TRP A 20 -9.29 18.21 4.34
N LYS A 21 -8.47 17.71 5.28
CA LYS A 21 -8.88 17.41 6.67
C LYS A 21 -8.86 18.63 7.60
N LYS A 22 -8.75 19.85 7.06
CA LYS A 22 -8.65 21.09 7.85
C LYS A 22 -7.43 21.12 8.79
N THR A 23 -6.37 20.40 8.44
CA THR A 23 -5.05 20.48 9.04
C THR A 23 -4.12 21.29 8.13
N PHE A 24 -2.88 21.51 8.54
CA PHE A 24 -1.88 22.22 7.75
C PHE A 24 -0.65 21.32 7.57
N GLY A 25 -0.05 21.27 6.39
CA GLY A 25 1.14 20.45 6.17
C GLY A 25 1.33 20.04 4.72
N HIS A 26 1.78 18.81 4.49
CA HIS A 26 2.08 18.22 3.19
C HIS A 26 1.23 16.96 2.94
N HIS A 27 1.13 16.55 1.66
CA HIS A 27 0.28 15.43 1.24
C HIS A 27 1.03 14.47 0.29
N PRO A 28 2.11 13.79 0.75
CA PRO A 28 2.86 12.87 -0.10
C PRO A 28 2.01 11.71 -0.62
N LEU A 29 2.30 11.30 -1.87
CA LEU A 29 1.75 10.11 -2.53
C LEU A 29 2.84 9.04 -2.58
N LEU A 30 2.50 7.81 -2.20
CA LEU A 30 3.45 6.72 -1.94
C LEU A 30 3.05 5.45 -2.70
N ALA A 31 4.03 4.69 -3.14
CA ALA A 31 3.85 3.36 -3.72
C ALA A 31 4.69 2.32 -2.98
N PHE A 32 4.08 1.17 -2.70
CA PHE A 32 4.73 0.05 -2.01
C PHE A 32 4.54 -1.24 -2.79
N LEU A 33 5.52 -2.12 -2.73
CA LEU A 33 5.37 -3.50 -3.14
C LEU A 33 4.58 -4.25 -2.05
N ASP A 34 3.45 -4.88 -2.43
CA ASP A 34 2.68 -5.69 -1.50
C ASP A 34 3.28 -7.10 -1.42
N ARG A 35 4.06 -7.31 -0.38
CA ARG A 35 4.72 -8.58 -0.08
C ARG A 35 4.29 -9.06 1.30
N PRO A 36 3.31 -9.98 1.37
CA PRO A 36 2.77 -10.45 2.65
C PRO A 36 3.79 -11.24 3.48
N GLU A 37 4.83 -11.79 2.86
CA GLU A 37 5.92 -12.48 3.55
C GLU A 37 6.86 -11.54 4.30
N ILE A 38 6.82 -10.24 4.01
CA ILE A 38 7.59 -9.21 4.70
C ILE A 38 6.62 -8.29 5.44
N ALA A 39 6.80 -8.14 6.75
CA ALA A 39 5.95 -7.29 7.58
C ALA A 39 5.93 -5.82 7.11
N GLY A 40 7.08 -5.28 6.68
CA GLY A 40 7.24 -3.92 6.21
C GLY A 40 6.77 -3.68 4.78
N GLY A 41 7.02 -4.58 3.81
CA GLY A 41 6.91 -4.32 2.37
C GLY A 41 7.89 -3.22 1.93
N GLU A 42 8.34 -3.29 0.70
CA GLU A 42 9.31 -2.31 0.18
C GLU A 42 8.61 -1.08 -0.37
N ALA A 43 9.16 0.09 -0.11
CA ALA A 43 8.74 1.34 -0.73
C ALA A 43 9.34 1.42 -2.14
N LEU A 44 8.51 1.63 -3.15
CA LEU A 44 8.95 1.68 -4.55
C LEU A 44 9.13 3.12 -5.05
N ALA A 45 8.31 4.04 -4.56
CA ALA A 45 8.37 5.45 -4.93
C ALA A 45 7.62 6.32 -3.92
N GLY A 46 8.02 7.60 -3.86
CA GLY A 46 7.33 8.61 -3.08
C GLY A 46 7.42 9.98 -3.75
N LEU A 47 6.30 10.68 -3.84
CA LEU A 47 6.21 12.03 -4.35
C LEU A 47 5.75 12.97 -3.24
N LEU A 48 6.63 13.85 -2.78
CA LEU A 48 6.22 14.92 -1.88
C LEU A 48 5.30 15.89 -2.63
N ARG A 49 4.18 16.25 -2.02
CA ARG A 49 3.21 17.18 -2.59
C ARG A 49 2.83 18.24 -1.57
N PRO A 50 2.44 19.44 -2.00
CA PRO A 50 1.92 20.46 -1.08
C PRO A 50 0.64 19.95 -0.39
N GLY A 51 0.32 20.53 0.78
CA GLY A 51 -0.81 20.10 1.59
C GLY A 51 -2.17 20.21 0.91
N ASN A 52 -2.31 21.16 0.00
CA ASN A 52 -3.51 21.38 -0.81
C ASN A 52 -3.52 20.62 -2.15
N ALA A 53 -2.58 19.70 -2.37
CA ALA A 53 -2.59 18.84 -3.56
C ALA A 53 -3.89 18.03 -3.62
N GLY A 54 -4.51 17.98 -4.79
CA GLY A 54 -5.72 17.21 -5.03
C GLY A 54 -5.48 15.71 -4.79
N SER A 55 -6.43 15.04 -4.18
CA SER A 55 -6.33 13.59 -3.98
C SER A 55 -6.37 12.84 -5.32
N ASN A 56 -7.12 13.32 -6.30
CA ASN A 56 -7.38 12.67 -7.59
C ASN A 56 -6.50 13.23 -8.73
N THR A 57 -5.30 13.70 -8.44
CA THR A 57 -4.39 14.23 -9.48
C THR A 57 -3.78 13.07 -10.27
N ALA A 58 -4.35 12.78 -11.46
CA ALA A 58 -3.87 11.70 -12.30
C ALA A 58 -2.37 11.82 -12.67
N ALA A 59 -1.90 13.05 -12.92
CA ALA A 59 -0.50 13.30 -13.26
C ALA A 59 0.45 12.83 -12.14
N ASP A 60 0.14 13.11 -10.88
CA ASP A 60 0.96 12.67 -9.74
C ASP A 60 0.98 11.15 -9.62
N HIS A 61 -0.19 10.50 -9.81
CA HIS A 61 -0.28 9.03 -9.79
C HIS A 61 0.53 8.39 -10.92
N ILE A 62 0.56 9.00 -12.11
CA ILE A 62 1.35 8.52 -13.25
C ILE A 62 2.85 8.64 -12.94
N VAL A 63 3.30 9.77 -12.41
CA VAL A 63 4.71 9.96 -12.01
C VAL A 63 5.14 8.90 -10.99
N VAL A 64 4.33 8.66 -9.96
CA VAL A 64 4.64 7.66 -8.93
C VAL A 64 4.57 6.24 -9.50
N LEU A 65 3.67 5.95 -10.45
CA LEU A 65 3.64 4.67 -11.15
C LEU A 65 4.93 4.43 -11.93
N GLU A 66 5.37 5.40 -12.73
CA GLU A 66 6.59 5.29 -13.54
C GLU A 66 7.83 5.06 -12.66
N GLN A 67 7.96 5.82 -11.57
CA GLN A 67 9.05 5.63 -10.60
C GLN A 67 8.99 4.26 -9.94
N ALA A 68 7.82 3.82 -9.51
CA ALA A 68 7.63 2.51 -8.88
C ALA A 68 7.97 1.35 -9.83
N LEU A 69 7.58 1.44 -11.10
CA LEU A 69 7.93 0.43 -12.11
C LEU A 69 9.44 0.45 -12.42
N ALA A 70 10.06 1.63 -12.47
CA ALA A 70 11.50 1.76 -12.65
C ALA A 70 12.32 1.15 -11.49
N SER A 71 11.76 1.15 -10.28
CA SER A 71 12.39 0.57 -9.08
C SER A 71 12.34 -0.96 -9.05
N LEU A 72 11.47 -1.59 -9.87
CA LEU A 72 11.42 -3.04 -9.95
C LEU A 72 12.67 -3.60 -10.65
N PRO A 73 13.17 -4.78 -10.24
CA PRO A 73 14.20 -5.49 -10.98
C PRO A 73 13.77 -5.71 -12.44
N VAL A 74 14.70 -5.66 -13.38
CA VAL A 74 14.40 -5.71 -14.83
C VAL A 74 13.49 -6.88 -15.22
N GLY A 75 13.73 -8.08 -14.67
CA GLY A 75 12.92 -9.27 -14.94
C GLY A 75 11.51 -9.26 -14.32
N TRP A 76 11.18 -8.25 -13.52
CA TRP A 76 9.87 -8.08 -12.88
C TRP A 76 9.11 -6.84 -13.41
N ARG A 77 9.68 -6.13 -14.36
CA ARG A 77 9.01 -4.98 -14.99
C ARG A 77 7.95 -5.48 -15.98
N PRO A 78 6.75 -4.89 -15.97
CA PRO A 78 5.75 -5.23 -16.97
C PRO A 78 6.25 -4.77 -18.36
N HIS A 79 5.78 -5.45 -19.37
CA HIS A 79 6.02 -5.06 -20.76
C HIS A 79 4.78 -4.31 -21.28
N PRO A 80 4.93 -3.29 -22.13
CA PRO A 80 3.81 -2.63 -22.78
C PRO A 80 2.91 -3.65 -23.50
N VAL A 81 1.62 -3.39 -23.54
CA VAL A 81 0.60 -4.31 -24.10
C VAL A 81 0.92 -4.76 -25.52
N ASP A 82 1.58 -3.91 -26.30
CA ASP A 82 1.92 -4.21 -27.70
C ASP A 82 3.15 -5.13 -27.87
N SER A 83 3.81 -5.54 -26.80
CA SER A 83 5.02 -6.38 -26.87
C SER A 83 4.75 -7.82 -27.31
N GLY A 84 3.50 -8.29 -27.19
CA GLY A 84 3.11 -9.68 -27.49
C GLY A 84 3.73 -10.75 -26.59
N ASP A 85 4.42 -10.35 -25.53
CA ASP A 85 5.09 -11.25 -24.59
C ASP A 85 4.08 -11.79 -23.56
N SER A 86 3.72 -13.06 -23.72
CA SER A 86 2.80 -13.75 -22.80
C SER A 86 3.42 -14.06 -21.43
N ASP A 87 4.74 -14.05 -21.33
CA ASP A 87 5.48 -14.44 -20.11
C ASP A 87 5.87 -13.23 -19.24
N ALA A 88 5.49 -12.01 -19.66
CA ALA A 88 5.73 -10.80 -18.92
C ALA A 88 5.11 -10.86 -17.50
N PRO A 89 5.81 -10.34 -16.48
CA PRO A 89 5.29 -10.30 -15.11
C PRO A 89 3.97 -9.53 -15.03
N ARG A 90 2.98 -10.12 -14.38
CA ARG A 90 1.68 -9.47 -14.18
C ARG A 90 1.73 -8.55 -12.96
N VAL A 91 1.90 -7.26 -13.18
CA VAL A 91 1.85 -6.23 -12.14
C VAL A 91 0.42 -5.71 -12.01
N LEU A 92 -0.06 -5.55 -10.78
CA LEU A 92 -1.35 -4.95 -10.47
C LEU A 92 -1.13 -3.73 -9.57
N VAL A 93 -1.68 -2.60 -9.96
CA VAL A 93 -1.76 -1.42 -9.09
C VAL A 93 -3.08 -1.38 -8.34
N ARG A 94 -3.00 -1.18 -7.03
CA ARG A 94 -4.17 -0.96 -6.17
C ARG A 94 -4.11 0.45 -5.59
N CYS A 95 -5.25 1.13 -5.62
CA CYS A 95 -5.45 2.43 -4.99
C CYS A 95 -6.83 2.48 -4.33
N ASP A 96 -7.00 3.43 -3.44
CA ASP A 96 -8.31 3.85 -2.98
C ASP A 96 -9.07 4.60 -4.09
N SER A 97 -10.18 5.24 -3.76
CA SER A 97 -10.98 6.00 -4.73
C SER A 97 -10.26 7.26 -5.26
N ALA A 98 -9.20 7.71 -4.62
CA ALA A 98 -8.40 8.82 -5.12
C ALA A 98 -7.63 8.47 -6.41
N GLY A 99 -7.22 7.21 -6.56
CA GLY A 99 -6.60 6.70 -7.80
C GLY A 99 -7.59 6.44 -8.94
N ALA A 100 -8.90 6.47 -8.68
CA ALA A 100 -9.93 6.14 -9.67
C ALA A 100 -10.14 7.29 -10.67
N THR A 101 -9.19 7.51 -11.56
CA THR A 101 -9.29 8.46 -12.67
C THR A 101 -9.09 7.75 -14.01
N HIS A 102 -9.82 8.18 -15.05
CA HIS A 102 -9.72 7.59 -16.38
C HIS A 102 -8.28 7.67 -16.91
N ALA A 103 -7.64 8.84 -16.76
CA ALA A 103 -6.28 9.06 -17.24
C ALA A 103 -5.25 8.15 -16.55
N PHE A 104 -5.43 7.85 -15.26
CA PHE A 104 -4.52 6.94 -14.55
C PHE A 104 -4.78 5.48 -14.92
N ALA A 105 -6.04 5.06 -15.10
CA ALA A 105 -6.38 3.74 -15.60
C ALA A 105 -5.82 3.49 -17.00
N ASP A 106 -5.92 4.48 -17.90
CA ASP A 106 -5.33 4.44 -19.24
C ASP A 106 -3.79 4.35 -19.18
N ALA A 107 -3.16 5.08 -18.27
CA ALA A 107 -1.72 5.00 -18.07
C ALA A 107 -1.27 3.61 -17.60
N CYS A 108 -1.99 3.01 -16.66
CA CYS A 108 -1.72 1.63 -16.23
C CYS A 108 -1.79 0.65 -17.42
N ARG A 109 -2.84 0.76 -18.23
CA ARG A 109 -3.00 -0.08 -19.44
C ARG A 109 -1.84 0.09 -20.41
N ARG A 110 -1.45 1.32 -20.72
CA ARG A 110 -0.31 1.59 -21.62
C ARG A 110 1.01 1.02 -21.08
N ALA A 111 1.18 1.02 -19.77
CA ALA A 111 2.35 0.46 -19.10
C ALA A 111 2.32 -1.09 -18.98
N GLY A 112 1.28 -1.76 -19.46
CA GLY A 112 1.12 -3.21 -19.30
C GLY A 112 0.78 -3.63 -17.87
N VAL A 113 0.22 -2.71 -17.06
CA VAL A 113 -0.12 -2.93 -15.65
C VAL A 113 -1.62 -3.02 -15.49
N GLY A 114 -2.08 -4.05 -14.79
CA GLY A 114 -3.47 -4.14 -14.37
C GLY A 114 -3.80 -3.15 -13.24
N PHE A 115 -5.06 -2.83 -13.08
CA PHE A 115 -5.50 -1.94 -12.01
C PHE A 115 -6.66 -2.48 -11.19
N SER A 116 -6.76 -2.01 -9.93
CA SER A 116 -7.89 -2.24 -9.04
C SER A 116 -8.03 -1.02 -8.13
N PHE A 117 -9.00 -0.14 -8.45
CA PHE A 117 -9.19 1.15 -7.81
C PHE A 117 -10.52 1.21 -7.08
N GLY A 118 -10.53 1.72 -5.85
CA GLY A 118 -11.77 2.04 -5.17
C GLY A 118 -12.66 2.94 -6.04
N HIS A 119 -13.96 2.71 -6.02
CA HIS A 119 -14.92 3.52 -6.79
C HIS A 119 -15.97 4.13 -5.84
N PRO A 120 -16.35 5.39 -6.03
CA PRO A 120 -17.40 5.99 -5.21
C PRO A 120 -18.74 5.25 -5.42
N VAL A 121 -19.50 5.11 -4.34
CA VAL A 121 -20.88 4.62 -4.39
C VAL A 121 -21.79 5.83 -4.62
N ASP A 122 -21.92 6.23 -5.89
CA ASP A 122 -22.82 7.30 -6.31
C ASP A 122 -24.25 6.76 -6.54
N ALA A 123 -25.17 7.60 -6.99
CA ALA A 123 -26.56 7.22 -7.24
C ALA A 123 -26.69 6.06 -8.25
N ARG A 124 -25.84 6.04 -9.31
CA ARG A 124 -25.86 4.97 -10.33
C ARG A 124 -25.45 3.63 -9.73
N VAL A 125 -24.45 3.64 -8.84
CA VAL A 125 -24.01 2.44 -8.12
C VAL A 125 -25.07 2.01 -7.11
N GLN A 126 -25.78 2.94 -6.45
CA GLN A 126 -26.90 2.62 -5.57
C GLN A 126 -28.05 1.95 -6.33
N ASP A 127 -28.44 2.47 -7.50
CA ASP A 127 -29.45 1.84 -8.36
C ASP A 127 -29.05 0.41 -8.77
N ALA A 128 -27.77 0.20 -9.03
CA ALA A 128 -27.24 -1.14 -9.31
C ALA A 128 -27.32 -2.06 -8.08
N VAL A 129 -27.05 -1.55 -6.87
CA VAL A 129 -27.24 -2.30 -5.61
C VAL A 129 -28.67 -2.74 -5.43
N ASP A 130 -29.64 -1.84 -5.65
CA ASP A 130 -31.06 -2.14 -5.53
C ASP A 130 -31.49 -3.21 -6.54
N THR A 131 -31.03 -3.10 -7.78
CA THR A 131 -31.27 -4.12 -8.83
C THR A 131 -30.71 -5.49 -8.40
N LEU A 132 -29.49 -5.54 -7.87
CA LEU A 132 -28.86 -6.78 -7.41
C LEU A 132 -29.55 -7.35 -6.17
N ASN A 133 -30.08 -6.52 -5.29
CA ASN A 133 -30.85 -6.96 -4.13
C ASN A 133 -32.16 -7.66 -4.55
N LEU A 134 -32.86 -7.13 -5.55
CA LEU A 134 -34.07 -7.75 -6.10
C LEU A 134 -33.76 -9.05 -6.88
N GLY A 135 -32.67 -9.08 -7.63
CA GLY A 135 -32.29 -10.19 -8.51
C GLY A 135 -31.47 -11.31 -7.85
N HIS A 136 -31.24 -11.26 -6.55
CA HIS A 136 -30.38 -12.20 -5.82
C HIS A 136 -28.96 -12.35 -6.43
N GLY A 137 -28.39 -11.25 -6.96
CA GLY A 137 -27.08 -11.23 -7.65
C GLY A 137 -25.85 -11.20 -6.72
N TRP A 138 -26.00 -11.52 -5.44
CA TRP A 138 -24.93 -11.49 -4.44
C TRP A 138 -24.40 -12.89 -4.14
N TYR A 139 -23.07 -12.99 -4.07
CA TYR A 139 -22.33 -14.22 -3.72
C TYR A 139 -21.57 -14.00 -2.41
N PRO A 140 -21.32 -15.04 -1.61
CA PRO A 140 -20.52 -14.91 -0.40
C PRO A 140 -19.12 -14.36 -0.70
N ALA A 141 -18.64 -13.41 0.13
CA ALA A 141 -17.25 -13.01 0.15
C ALA A 141 -16.40 -14.09 0.85
N ILE A 142 -15.06 -14.05 0.63
CA ILE A 142 -14.12 -14.96 1.28
C ILE A 142 -13.14 -14.17 2.16
N ASP A 143 -12.59 -14.84 3.16
CA ASP A 143 -11.47 -14.33 3.97
C ASP A 143 -10.11 -14.71 3.36
N THR A 144 -9.02 -14.44 4.11
CA THR A 144 -7.65 -14.72 3.68
C THR A 144 -7.32 -16.20 3.56
N ASP A 145 -8.04 -17.07 4.27
CA ASP A 145 -7.83 -18.52 4.28
C ASP A 145 -8.67 -19.19 3.18
N GLY A 146 -9.54 -18.44 2.52
CA GLY A 146 -10.43 -18.89 1.46
C GLY A 146 -11.80 -19.35 1.96
N ASP A 147 -12.06 -19.25 3.26
CA ASP A 147 -13.34 -19.59 3.86
C ASP A 147 -14.38 -18.49 3.64
N ILE A 148 -15.66 -18.86 3.73
CA ILE A 148 -16.76 -17.89 3.61
C ILE A 148 -16.67 -16.87 4.75
N ARG A 149 -16.61 -15.58 4.37
CA ARG A 149 -16.65 -14.48 5.32
C ARG A 149 -18.08 -14.18 5.75
N ASP A 150 -18.41 -14.49 7.01
CA ASP A 150 -19.75 -14.21 7.54
C ASP A 150 -20.11 -12.73 7.46
N GLY A 151 -21.34 -12.48 7.02
CA GLY A 151 -21.89 -11.13 6.93
C GLY A 151 -21.30 -10.28 5.79
N ALA A 152 -20.67 -10.89 4.79
CA ALA A 152 -20.13 -10.17 3.64
C ALA A 152 -20.46 -10.88 2.31
N TRP A 153 -20.80 -10.07 1.30
CA TRP A 153 -21.17 -10.54 -0.03
C TRP A 153 -20.52 -9.68 -1.11
N VAL A 154 -20.38 -10.24 -2.29
CA VAL A 154 -19.83 -9.60 -3.48
C VAL A 154 -20.79 -9.77 -4.66
N ALA A 155 -20.81 -8.78 -5.55
CA ALA A 155 -21.56 -8.83 -6.78
C ALA A 155 -20.82 -8.12 -7.90
N GLU A 156 -21.14 -8.44 -9.14
CA GLU A 156 -20.67 -7.71 -10.30
C GLU A 156 -21.76 -6.79 -10.84
N ALA A 157 -21.45 -5.51 -10.99
CA ALA A 157 -22.35 -4.48 -11.50
C ALA A 157 -21.90 -3.91 -12.86
N THR A 158 -20.99 -4.56 -13.56
CA THR A 158 -20.38 -4.08 -14.82
C THR A 158 -21.44 -3.73 -15.88
N THR A 159 -22.50 -4.51 -15.99
CA THR A 159 -23.57 -4.28 -16.98
C THR A 159 -24.69 -3.35 -16.49
N LEU A 160 -24.66 -2.98 -15.22
CA LEU A 160 -25.68 -2.14 -14.59
C LEU A 160 -25.27 -0.66 -14.54
N VAL A 161 -24.00 -0.37 -14.76
CA VAL A 161 -23.46 1.00 -14.73
C VAL A 161 -22.70 1.26 -16.04
N ASP A 162 -22.87 2.44 -16.59
CA ASP A 162 -22.11 2.85 -17.79
C ASP A 162 -20.63 3.09 -17.43
N LEU A 163 -19.79 2.21 -17.94
CA LEU A 163 -18.33 2.26 -17.82
C LEU A 163 -17.61 2.61 -19.13
N SER A 164 -18.34 3.13 -20.13
CA SER A 164 -17.80 3.41 -21.47
C SER A 164 -16.64 4.43 -21.49
N SER A 165 -16.55 5.29 -20.48
CA SER A 165 -15.46 6.25 -20.28
C SER A 165 -14.19 5.62 -19.68
N TRP A 166 -14.24 4.39 -19.19
CA TRP A 166 -13.11 3.65 -18.67
C TRP A 166 -12.46 2.79 -19.77
N PRO A 167 -11.21 2.34 -19.58
CA PRO A 167 -10.57 1.43 -20.52
C PRO A 167 -11.44 0.19 -20.81
N ALA A 168 -11.43 -0.29 -22.03
CA ALA A 168 -12.22 -1.46 -22.43
C ALA A 168 -11.91 -2.67 -21.55
N GLY A 169 -12.95 -3.41 -21.15
CA GLY A 169 -12.83 -4.54 -20.23
C GLY A 169 -12.80 -4.16 -18.75
N THR A 170 -12.97 -2.88 -18.40
CA THR A 170 -13.15 -2.46 -17.00
C THR A 170 -14.43 -3.08 -16.42
N ARG A 171 -14.31 -3.62 -15.23
CA ARG A 171 -15.39 -4.25 -14.47
C ARG A 171 -15.65 -3.47 -13.19
N LEU A 172 -16.92 -3.39 -12.78
CA LEU A 172 -17.34 -2.82 -11.50
C LEU A 172 -17.77 -3.94 -10.56
N ILE A 173 -17.08 -4.05 -9.43
CA ILE A 173 -17.37 -5.06 -8.41
C ILE A 173 -17.84 -4.34 -7.14
N LEU A 174 -18.87 -4.87 -6.54
CA LEU A 174 -19.48 -4.37 -5.31
C LEU A 174 -19.20 -5.35 -4.17
N ARG A 175 -19.02 -4.80 -2.98
CA ARG A 175 -19.05 -5.54 -1.71
C ARG A 175 -20.12 -4.95 -0.81
N LYS A 176 -20.93 -5.82 -0.24
CA LYS A 176 -21.90 -5.53 0.81
C LYS A 176 -21.49 -6.28 2.07
N GLU A 177 -21.35 -5.58 3.20
CA GLU A 177 -20.95 -6.25 4.46
C GLU A 177 -21.70 -5.68 5.66
N ARG A 178 -21.87 -6.51 6.67
CA ARG A 178 -22.39 -6.09 7.98
C ARG A 178 -21.40 -5.09 8.60
N PRO A 179 -21.85 -3.88 8.97
CA PRO A 179 -20.97 -2.90 9.62
C PRO A 179 -20.43 -3.45 10.92
N HIS A 180 -19.21 -3.04 11.28
CA HIS A 180 -18.66 -3.35 12.59
C HIS A 180 -19.58 -2.79 13.71
N PRO A 181 -19.78 -3.51 14.84
CA PRO A 181 -20.55 -2.98 15.96
C PRO A 181 -20.09 -1.58 16.36
N GLY A 182 -21.02 -0.63 16.43
CA GLY A 182 -20.77 0.78 16.72
C GLY A 182 -20.37 1.64 15.51
N ALA A 183 -20.25 1.09 14.30
CA ALA A 183 -20.03 1.87 13.10
C ALA A 183 -21.28 2.67 12.73
N GLN A 184 -21.10 3.96 12.41
CA GLN A 184 -22.18 4.78 11.86
C GLN A 184 -22.46 4.38 10.41
N LEU A 185 -23.72 4.19 10.07
CA LEU A 185 -24.18 3.99 8.69
C LEU A 185 -23.97 5.29 7.89
N ARG A 186 -23.62 5.12 6.61
CA ARG A 186 -23.46 6.21 5.64
C ARG A 186 -24.70 6.28 4.77
N PHE A 187 -24.90 7.40 4.09
CA PHE A 187 -25.99 7.54 3.10
C PHE A 187 -25.89 6.54 1.94
N THR A 188 -24.71 5.98 1.72
CA THR A 188 -24.44 4.99 0.68
C THR A 188 -24.67 3.55 1.17
N ASP A 189 -25.02 3.35 2.43
CA ASP A 189 -25.27 2.02 3.00
C ASP A 189 -26.73 1.62 2.69
N ALA A 190 -26.95 0.36 2.29
CA ALA A 190 -28.24 -0.18 1.92
C ALA A 190 -28.66 -1.29 2.88
N ASP A 191 -29.91 -1.28 3.31
CA ASP A 191 -30.51 -2.31 4.19
C ASP A 191 -29.71 -2.58 5.48
N GLY A 192 -29.11 -1.54 6.04
CA GLY A 192 -28.23 -1.67 7.23
C GLY A 192 -26.85 -2.27 6.93
N MET A 193 -26.53 -2.49 5.67
CA MET A 193 -25.26 -3.05 5.22
C MET A 193 -24.37 -1.97 4.60
N ARG A 194 -23.07 -2.00 4.91
CA ARG A 194 -22.10 -1.13 4.28
C ARG A 194 -21.81 -1.58 2.86
N VAL A 195 -21.95 -0.67 1.90
CA VAL A 195 -21.60 -0.91 0.50
C VAL A 195 -20.29 -0.21 0.14
N THR A 196 -19.43 -0.93 -0.56
CA THR A 196 -18.21 -0.40 -1.18
C THR A 196 -18.11 -0.91 -2.61
N ALA A 197 -17.46 -0.14 -3.47
CA ALA A 197 -17.29 -0.48 -4.88
C ALA A 197 -15.81 -0.32 -5.28
N PHE A 198 -15.39 -1.10 -6.26
CA PHE A 198 -14.10 -0.93 -6.92
C PHE A 198 -14.18 -1.33 -8.39
N ILE A 199 -13.32 -0.74 -9.19
CA ILE A 199 -13.16 -1.07 -10.60
C ILE A 199 -11.85 -1.83 -10.81
N THR A 200 -11.84 -2.74 -11.78
CA THR A 200 -10.64 -3.50 -12.17
C THR A 200 -10.71 -3.90 -13.63
N ASP A 201 -9.57 -4.03 -14.28
CA ASP A 201 -9.44 -4.59 -15.63
C ASP A 201 -9.14 -6.09 -15.64
N THR A 202 -9.13 -6.74 -14.48
CA THR A 202 -8.88 -8.18 -14.38
C THR A 202 -10.03 -8.95 -14.99
N ALA A 203 -9.75 -9.70 -16.05
CA ALA A 203 -10.74 -10.50 -16.76
C ALA A 203 -11.30 -11.65 -15.90
N PRO A 204 -12.50 -12.17 -16.22
CA PRO A 204 -13.03 -13.39 -15.60
C PRO A 204 -12.06 -14.57 -15.75
N GLY A 205 -11.97 -15.41 -14.72
CA GLY A 205 -11.14 -16.62 -14.74
C GLY A 205 -9.63 -16.41 -14.47
N VAL A 206 -9.16 -15.17 -14.39
CA VAL A 206 -7.72 -14.88 -14.19
C VAL A 206 -7.26 -15.17 -12.77
N ILE A 207 -8.13 -15.05 -11.78
CA ILE A 207 -7.77 -15.33 -10.38
C ILE A 207 -8.69 -16.38 -9.77
N ALA A 208 -8.17 -17.13 -8.81
CA ALA A 208 -8.95 -18.08 -8.03
C ALA A 208 -10.05 -17.33 -7.23
N GLY A 209 -11.19 -18.00 -7.00
CA GLY A 209 -12.32 -17.41 -6.27
C GLY A 209 -13.15 -16.40 -7.06
N GLN A 210 -12.83 -16.15 -8.32
CA GLN A 210 -13.57 -15.23 -9.20
C GLN A 210 -13.92 -13.88 -8.54
N LEU A 211 -15.20 -13.55 -8.37
CA LEU A 211 -15.63 -12.27 -7.75
C LEU A 211 -15.14 -12.14 -6.31
N ALA A 212 -15.27 -13.18 -5.51
CA ALA A 212 -14.81 -13.18 -4.13
C ALA A 212 -13.30 -13.03 -4.02
N GLY A 213 -12.54 -13.67 -4.93
CA GLY A 213 -11.09 -13.51 -5.03
C GLY A 213 -10.68 -12.10 -5.48
N LEU A 214 -11.41 -11.47 -6.40
CA LEU A 214 -11.18 -10.07 -6.81
C LEU A 214 -11.38 -9.11 -5.65
N GLU A 215 -12.45 -9.30 -4.87
CA GLU A 215 -12.74 -8.50 -3.69
C GLU A 215 -11.65 -8.67 -2.63
N LEU A 216 -11.30 -9.92 -2.31
CA LEU A 216 -10.23 -10.22 -1.35
C LEU A 216 -8.93 -9.53 -1.75
N ARG A 217 -8.53 -9.64 -3.02
CA ARG A 217 -7.33 -9.00 -3.55
C ARG A 217 -7.40 -7.48 -3.46
N HIS A 218 -8.55 -6.87 -3.79
CA HIS A 218 -8.74 -5.42 -3.67
C HIS A 218 -8.68 -4.98 -2.21
N ARG A 219 -9.38 -5.67 -1.31
CA ARG A 219 -9.43 -5.36 0.13
C ARG A 219 -8.05 -5.39 0.81
N GLN A 220 -7.13 -6.22 0.32
CA GLN A 220 -5.74 -6.21 0.77
C GLN A 220 -5.02 -4.87 0.53
N HIS A 221 -5.63 -3.94 -0.22
CA HIS A 221 -5.12 -2.56 -0.31
C HIS A 221 -4.97 -1.90 1.07
N ALA A 222 -5.79 -2.25 2.06
CA ALA A 222 -5.68 -1.74 3.44
C ALA A 222 -4.28 -1.93 4.06
N ARG A 223 -3.47 -2.87 3.57
CA ARG A 223 -2.08 -3.04 4.01
C ARG A 223 -1.20 -1.80 3.75
N VAL A 224 -1.58 -0.93 2.81
CA VAL A 224 -0.86 0.32 2.57
C VAL A 224 -0.90 1.25 3.78
N GLU A 225 -1.97 1.22 4.55
CA GLU A 225 -2.11 2.02 5.78
C GLU A 225 -1.07 1.58 6.83
N ASP A 226 -0.79 0.26 6.92
CA ASP A 226 0.26 -0.28 7.77
C ASP A 226 1.64 0.21 7.31
N ARG A 227 1.90 0.22 6.00
CA ARG A 227 3.17 0.73 5.44
C ARG A 227 3.36 2.21 5.74
N ILE A 228 2.30 3.01 5.57
CA ILE A 228 2.32 4.44 5.91
C ILE A 228 2.57 4.64 7.41
N ARG A 229 1.98 3.81 8.27
CA ARG A 229 2.24 3.84 9.73
C ARG A 229 3.70 3.54 10.03
N GLU A 230 4.29 2.53 9.37
CA GLU A 230 5.70 2.18 9.51
C GLU A 230 6.62 3.32 9.04
N LEU A 231 6.34 3.95 7.91
CA LEU A 231 7.09 5.13 7.46
C LEU A 231 7.01 6.28 8.46
N LYS A 232 5.83 6.53 9.04
CA LYS A 232 5.68 7.55 10.09
C LYS A 232 6.55 7.21 11.30
N ALA A 233 6.61 5.95 11.71
CA ALA A 233 7.51 5.50 12.77
C ALA A 233 9.00 5.58 12.38
N ALA A 234 9.33 5.51 11.09
CA ALA A 234 10.70 5.64 10.57
C ALA A 234 11.16 7.11 10.40
N GLY A 235 10.25 8.10 10.37
CA GLY A 235 10.62 9.51 10.27
C GLY A 235 9.67 10.40 9.47
N LEU A 236 8.63 9.83 8.82
CA LEU A 236 7.68 10.60 8.02
C LEU A 236 6.66 11.41 8.86
N THR A 237 6.66 11.26 10.17
CA THR A 237 5.78 12.06 11.05
C THR A 237 6.09 13.56 10.94
N ASN A 238 7.33 13.90 10.61
CA ASN A 238 7.81 15.28 10.51
C ASN A 238 8.72 15.44 9.29
N LEU A 239 8.55 16.56 8.58
CA LEU A 239 9.44 17.02 7.53
C LEU A 239 10.35 18.10 8.13
N PRO A 240 11.65 17.83 8.37
CA PRO A 240 12.49 18.65 9.23
C PRO A 240 12.99 19.96 8.59
N CYS A 241 12.94 20.06 7.26
CA CYS A 241 13.55 21.17 6.51
C CYS A 241 12.53 22.27 6.20
N GLN A 242 13.03 23.47 5.88
CA GLN A 242 12.19 24.57 5.40
C GLN A 242 11.92 24.46 3.89
N SER A 243 12.93 24.07 3.12
CA SER A 243 12.86 23.93 1.67
C SER A 243 12.04 22.68 1.28
N PHE A 244 11.21 22.81 0.25
CA PHE A 244 10.44 21.71 -0.32
C PHE A 244 11.36 20.59 -0.84
N ASP A 245 12.40 20.93 -1.60
CA ASP A 245 13.34 19.97 -2.18
C ASP A 245 14.11 19.19 -1.10
N SER A 246 14.49 19.88 -0.01
CA SER A 246 15.13 19.19 1.12
C SER A 246 14.18 18.24 1.84
N ASN A 247 12.90 18.57 1.92
CA ASN A 247 11.87 17.69 2.47
C ASN A 247 11.53 16.53 1.51
N ALA A 248 11.62 16.75 0.19
CA ALA A 248 11.50 15.67 -0.80
C ALA A 248 12.66 14.69 -0.64
N ALA A 249 13.90 15.18 -0.50
CA ALA A 249 15.05 14.31 -0.20
C ALA A 249 14.92 13.59 1.15
N TRP A 250 14.33 14.25 2.17
CA TRP A 250 14.03 13.58 3.44
C TRP A 250 13.02 12.45 3.27
N LEU A 251 12.00 12.62 2.44
CA LEU A 251 11.04 11.55 2.11
C LEU A 251 11.78 10.33 1.54
N GLU A 252 12.67 10.51 0.56
CA GLU A 252 13.47 9.43 -0.01
C GLU A 252 14.34 8.71 1.04
N ILE A 253 14.94 9.46 1.96
CA ILE A 253 15.71 8.88 3.07
C ILE A 253 14.81 8.02 3.97
N VAL A 254 13.60 8.47 4.26
CA VAL A 254 12.66 7.71 5.09
C VAL A 254 12.19 6.43 4.39
N LEU A 255 11.93 6.48 3.08
CA LEU A 255 11.59 5.30 2.27
C LEU A 255 12.73 4.28 2.32
N ALA A 256 13.96 4.72 2.02
CA ALA A 256 15.15 3.86 2.08
C ALA A 256 15.41 3.28 3.49
N ALA A 257 15.17 4.07 4.55
CA ALA A 257 15.32 3.59 5.92
C ALA A 257 14.32 2.48 6.26
N ALA A 258 13.07 2.60 5.79
CA ALA A 258 12.06 1.56 5.98
C ALA A 258 12.42 0.27 5.23
N ASP A 259 12.94 0.39 4.00
CA ASP A 259 13.41 -0.75 3.21
C ASP A 259 14.59 -1.45 3.86
N LEU A 260 15.56 -0.70 4.37
CA LEU A 260 16.70 -1.28 5.11
C LEU A 260 16.22 -2.06 6.33
N VAL A 261 15.22 -1.57 7.06
CA VAL A 261 14.65 -2.32 8.20
C VAL A 261 13.96 -3.59 7.72
N ALA A 262 13.15 -3.52 6.64
CA ALA A 262 12.49 -4.69 6.08
C ALA A 262 13.50 -5.76 5.63
N TRP A 263 14.60 -5.37 4.98
CA TRP A 263 15.65 -6.29 4.55
C TRP A 263 16.40 -6.89 5.74
N VAL A 264 16.73 -6.08 6.75
CA VAL A 264 17.36 -6.59 7.98
C VAL A 264 16.46 -7.59 8.69
N GLN A 265 15.15 -7.33 8.75
CA GLN A 265 14.18 -8.27 9.32
C GLN A 265 14.12 -9.57 8.52
N LEU A 266 14.05 -9.49 7.20
CA LEU A 266 13.93 -10.65 6.30
C LEU A 266 15.20 -11.51 6.33
N ILE A 267 16.38 -10.89 6.20
CA ILE A 267 17.66 -11.59 6.05
C ILE A 267 18.21 -12.01 7.42
N GLY A 268 18.16 -11.09 8.39
CA GLY A 268 18.81 -11.28 9.67
C GLY A 268 17.98 -12.07 10.69
N PHE A 269 16.65 -12.02 10.59
CA PHE A 269 15.78 -12.54 11.62
C PHE A 269 14.74 -13.55 11.12
N SER A 270 14.98 -14.21 9.98
CA SER A 270 14.09 -15.22 9.41
C SER A 270 13.66 -16.29 10.42
N ASP A 271 14.59 -16.70 11.31
CA ASP A 271 14.37 -17.73 12.33
C ASP A 271 13.69 -17.20 13.62
N HIS A 272 13.41 -15.91 13.67
CA HIS A 272 12.83 -15.22 14.81
C HIS A 272 11.56 -14.44 14.42
N PRO A 273 10.38 -15.09 14.28
CA PRO A 273 9.15 -14.45 13.76
C PRO A 273 8.75 -13.18 14.52
N GLU A 274 9.01 -13.12 15.82
CA GLU A 274 8.75 -11.96 16.68
C GLU A 274 9.67 -10.75 16.44
N LEU A 275 10.76 -10.92 15.67
CA LEU A 275 11.63 -9.83 15.18
C LEU A 275 11.45 -9.62 13.67
N ALA A 276 11.28 -10.70 12.91
CA ALA A 276 11.10 -10.65 11.46
C ALA A 276 9.82 -9.91 11.03
N ARG A 277 8.78 -9.91 11.87
CA ARG A 277 7.46 -9.36 11.54
C ARG A 277 6.95 -8.30 12.51
N CYS A 278 7.81 -7.79 13.40
CA CYS A 278 7.39 -6.73 14.30
C CYS A 278 7.40 -5.36 13.62
N GLU A 279 6.56 -4.47 14.10
CA GLU A 279 6.55 -3.07 13.66
C GLU A 279 7.91 -2.39 13.88
N ILE A 280 8.25 -1.41 13.04
CA ILE A 280 9.52 -0.67 13.09
C ILE A 280 9.77 -0.09 14.49
N ALA A 281 8.76 0.43 15.17
CA ALA A 281 8.91 0.96 16.52
C ALA A 281 9.38 -0.12 17.52
N ALA A 282 8.80 -1.32 17.45
CA ALA A 282 9.19 -2.46 18.27
C ALA A 282 10.60 -2.97 17.86
N PHE A 283 10.90 -3.02 16.57
CA PHE A 283 12.22 -3.39 16.05
C PHE A 283 13.31 -2.44 16.55
N ARG A 284 13.08 -1.14 16.46
CA ARG A 284 14.01 -0.12 17.00
C ARG A 284 14.32 -0.39 18.48
N TYR A 285 13.29 -0.60 19.30
CA TYR A 285 13.48 -0.87 20.72
C TYR A 285 14.23 -2.18 20.97
N ARG A 286 13.86 -3.25 20.27
CA ARG A 286 14.39 -4.60 20.53
C ARG A 286 15.82 -4.80 19.97
N VAL A 287 16.12 -4.19 18.83
CA VAL A 287 17.34 -4.45 18.07
C VAL A 287 18.28 -3.25 18.02
N LEU A 288 17.77 -2.04 17.73
CA LEU A 288 18.62 -0.87 17.47
C LEU A 288 18.93 -0.05 18.75
N HIS A 289 18.10 -0.12 19.79
CA HIS A 289 18.32 0.61 21.04
C HIS A 289 19.10 -0.19 22.09
N VAL A 290 19.72 -1.32 21.72
CA VAL A 290 20.52 -2.09 22.65
C VAL A 290 21.80 -1.36 23.02
N ALA A 291 22.11 -1.33 24.32
CA ALA A 291 23.37 -0.75 24.81
C ALA A 291 24.56 -1.56 24.28
N ALA A 292 25.55 -0.86 23.72
CA ALA A 292 26.70 -1.49 23.11
C ALA A 292 27.99 -0.71 23.38
N ARG A 293 29.11 -1.44 23.42
CA ARG A 293 30.48 -0.89 23.55
C ARG A 293 31.30 -1.22 22.32
N VAL A 294 31.87 -0.20 21.69
CA VAL A 294 32.87 -0.38 20.63
C VAL A 294 34.20 -0.70 21.27
N THR A 295 34.78 -1.83 20.89
CA THR A 295 36.14 -2.25 21.34
C THR A 295 37.04 -2.43 20.13
N ARG A 296 38.31 -2.00 20.28
CA ARG A 296 39.33 -2.13 19.24
C ARG A 296 40.48 -3.02 19.77
N GLY A 297 40.85 -4.03 19.03
CA GLY A 297 41.95 -4.94 19.39
C GLY A 297 42.25 -5.92 18.27
N ALA A 298 43.47 -6.40 18.16
CA ALA A 298 43.93 -7.33 17.13
C ALA A 298 43.52 -6.91 15.69
N ARG A 299 43.63 -5.62 15.36
CA ARG A 299 43.22 -5.01 14.08
C ARG A 299 41.75 -5.17 13.74
N GLN A 300 40.90 -5.48 14.73
CA GLN A 300 39.47 -5.65 14.57
C GLN A 300 38.71 -4.60 15.39
N LEU A 301 37.62 -4.10 14.81
CA LEU A 301 36.60 -3.32 15.49
C LEU A 301 35.47 -4.27 15.87
N ARG A 302 35.10 -4.31 17.14
CA ARG A 302 34.03 -5.18 17.65
C ARG A 302 33.00 -4.35 18.37
N LEU A 303 31.73 -4.58 18.04
CA LEU A 303 30.56 -4.08 18.78
C LEU A 303 30.19 -5.17 19.80
N ARG A 304 30.28 -4.83 21.08
CA ARG A 304 29.88 -5.73 22.16
C ARG A 304 28.56 -5.23 22.72
N ILE A 305 27.52 -6.06 22.63
CA ILE A 305 26.20 -5.80 23.21
C ILE A 305 26.07 -6.53 24.55
N ASP A 306 25.14 -6.10 25.38
CA ASP A 306 24.85 -6.71 26.68
C ASP A 306 24.30 -8.12 26.47
N ALA A 307 25.00 -9.13 26.99
CA ALA A 307 24.61 -10.53 26.85
C ALA A 307 23.34 -10.89 27.64
N THR A 308 22.94 -10.08 28.61
CA THR A 308 21.69 -10.28 29.38
C THR A 308 20.45 -9.79 28.61
N TRP A 309 20.66 -9.03 27.50
CA TRP A 309 19.57 -8.61 26.66
C TRP A 309 18.90 -9.81 25.98
N ARG A 310 17.59 -9.91 26.12
CA ARG A 310 16.81 -11.05 25.58
C ARG A 310 17.13 -11.36 24.10
N TRP A 311 17.43 -10.34 23.32
CA TRP A 311 17.66 -10.43 21.88
C TRP A 311 19.16 -10.46 21.50
N ALA A 312 20.08 -10.52 22.47
CA ALA A 312 21.51 -10.42 22.22
C ALA A 312 22.01 -11.49 21.23
N THR A 313 21.65 -12.76 21.43
CA THR A 313 22.03 -13.86 20.55
C THR A 313 21.40 -13.71 19.15
N PRO A 314 20.08 -13.48 18.97
CA PRO A 314 19.50 -13.19 17.67
C PRO A 314 20.18 -12.04 16.92
N ILE A 315 20.52 -10.93 17.61
CA ILE A 315 21.21 -9.78 16.99
C ILE A 315 22.61 -10.18 16.49
N ALA A 316 23.36 -10.92 17.30
CA ALA A 316 24.69 -11.38 16.91
C ALA A 316 24.66 -12.36 15.71
N THR A 317 23.67 -13.25 15.68
CA THR A 317 23.45 -14.19 14.57
C THR A 317 23.02 -13.45 13.30
N ALA A 318 22.08 -12.51 13.42
CA ALA A 318 21.61 -11.68 12.31
C ALA A 318 22.75 -10.91 11.63
N TRP A 319 23.72 -10.41 12.42
CA TRP A 319 24.91 -9.77 11.87
C TRP A 319 25.70 -10.68 10.94
N HIS A 320 25.83 -11.97 11.27
CA HIS A 320 26.51 -12.94 10.41
C HIS A 320 25.72 -13.22 9.14
N TYR A 321 24.41 -13.40 9.22
CA TYR A 321 23.54 -13.62 8.06
C TYR A 321 23.60 -12.45 7.07
N ILE A 322 23.46 -11.21 7.59
CA ILE A 322 23.53 -10.00 6.77
C ILE A 322 24.91 -9.89 6.09
N ARG A 323 26.00 -10.10 6.82
CA ARG A 323 27.34 -10.05 6.22
C ARG A 323 27.54 -11.09 5.14
N THR A 324 26.98 -12.29 5.30
CA THR A 324 27.08 -13.35 4.28
C THR A 324 26.25 -13.04 3.04
N ALA A 325 25.13 -12.35 3.21
CA ALA A 325 24.26 -11.97 2.09
C ALA A 325 24.86 -10.86 1.20
N PHE A 326 25.73 -9.99 1.75
CA PHE A 326 26.30 -8.83 1.05
C PHE A 326 27.82 -8.86 0.92
N GLY A 327 28.50 -9.85 1.42
CA GLY A 327 29.96 -9.99 1.40
C GLY A 327 30.46 -11.26 0.89
#